data_bda65eb1f1c86e93f72b662f58c1b657
#
_entry.id   bda65eb1f1c86e93f72b662f58c1b657
#
_cell.length_a   1.000
_cell.length_b   1.000
_cell.length_c   1.000
_cell.angle_alpha   90.00
_cell.angle_beta   90.00
_cell.angle_gamma   90.00
#
_symmetry.space_group_name_H-M   'P 1'
#
loop_
_entity.id
_entity.type
_entity.pdbx_description
1 polymer ?
#
loop_
_entity_poly.entity_id
_entity_poly.type
_entity_poly.pdbx_seq_one_letter_code
_entity_poly.pdbx_strand_id
1 'polypeptide(L)'
;MALTRRNFIVANFSLICSACVSNKIKISKIDEKWWQKYSANSKQFVDHTPWGYLLEKYILIDADGNHLFAYGDVSRQDRERLDVYIHNLSTFPLETLNRKEQYAYWLNLYNALMVRLVLSEYLVLSINDIKFGLPPFTINGFNKKLIYIKGQVLSLNDIRLKILVPLFGDPRIHYGLCDAAIGSPNIQRKPFTGDWVDRMLDGAALDFINHKKGLDINDKELILSRLFVRYQNQFGSNSSSQLSHIKYHLVSGVINKINLKLLVVYQFDWSLN
;
A
#
# COMPACT_ATOMS: atom_id res chain seq x y z
N MET A 1 -72.51 32.79 -4.06
CA MET A 1 -73.63 31.92 -4.47
C MET A 1 -73.08 30.57 -4.84
N ALA A 2 -73.58 29.55 -4.13
CA ALA A 2 -73.47 28.11 -4.35
C ALA A 2 -72.06 27.47 -4.48
N LEU A 3 -71.57 26.97 -3.36
CA LEU A 3 -70.57 25.94 -3.19
C LEU A 3 -71.13 24.56 -3.59
N THR A 4 -70.43 23.81 -4.44
CA THR A 4 -70.78 22.41 -4.68
C THR A 4 -69.66 21.52 -4.15
N ARG A 5 -70.00 20.72 -3.17
CA ARG A 5 -69.14 19.69 -2.55
C ARG A 5 -68.88 18.56 -3.56
N ARG A 6 -67.64 18.16 -3.75
CA ARG A 6 -67.27 16.91 -4.44
C ARG A 6 -66.85 15.87 -3.40
N ASN A 7 -67.65 14.79 -3.38
CA ASN A 7 -67.44 13.60 -2.55
C ASN A 7 -66.13 12.85 -3.00
N PHE A 8 -65.25 12.52 -2.04
CA PHE A 8 -64.21 11.57 -2.23
C PHE A 8 -64.74 10.16 -2.01
N ILE A 9 -64.69 9.34 -3.04
CA ILE A 9 -64.93 7.91 -2.96
C ILE A 9 -63.59 7.26 -2.53
N VAL A 10 -63.61 6.65 -1.35
CA VAL A 10 -62.52 5.80 -0.87
C VAL A 10 -62.71 4.41 -1.47
N ALA A 11 -61.90 4.01 -2.40
CA ALA A 11 -61.87 2.66 -2.90
C ALA A 11 -60.86 1.84 -2.06
N ASN A 12 -61.42 0.92 -1.29
CA ASN A 12 -60.63 -0.12 -0.60
C ASN A 12 -60.05 -1.11 -1.64
N PHE A 13 -58.75 -1.11 -1.78
CA PHE A 13 -58.01 -2.20 -2.46
C PHE A 13 -57.55 -3.20 -1.41
N SER A 14 -58.24 -4.31 -1.31
CA SER A 14 -57.85 -5.44 -0.48
C SER A 14 -56.72 -6.20 -1.12
N LEU A 15 -55.70 -6.48 -0.30
CA LEU A 15 -54.51 -7.26 -0.52
C LEU A 15 -54.77 -8.60 -1.19
N ILE A 16 -53.90 -8.88 -2.13
CA ILE A 16 -53.46 -10.26 -2.38
C ILE A 16 -51.98 -10.32 -2.00
N CYS A 17 -51.69 -10.89 -0.86
CA CYS A 17 -50.36 -11.17 -0.36
C CYS A 17 -49.83 -12.42 -1.08
N SER A 18 -49.09 -12.23 -2.13
CA SER A 18 -48.26 -13.30 -2.73
C SER A 18 -47.04 -13.53 -1.90
N ALA A 19 -46.89 -14.74 -1.43
CA ALA A 19 -45.76 -15.22 -0.65
C ALA A 19 -44.44 -14.88 -1.31
N CYS A 20 -43.76 -13.84 -0.84
CA CYS A 20 -42.34 -13.67 -1.08
C CYS A 20 -41.59 -14.79 -0.37
N VAL A 21 -41.22 -15.83 -1.11
CA VAL A 21 -40.21 -16.79 -0.69
C VAL A 21 -38.91 -16.01 -0.48
N SER A 22 -38.63 -15.70 0.77
CA SER A 22 -37.40 -15.10 1.21
C SER A 22 -36.28 -16.12 0.99
N ASN A 23 -35.69 -16.14 -0.20
CA ASN A 23 -34.38 -16.74 -0.41
C ASN A 23 -33.38 -15.90 0.40
N LYS A 24 -33.22 -16.26 1.68
CA LYS A 24 -32.07 -15.83 2.47
C LYS A 24 -30.84 -16.39 1.78
N ILE A 25 -30.22 -15.55 0.95
CA ILE A 25 -28.85 -15.77 0.52
C ILE A 25 -28.06 -15.89 1.83
N LYS A 26 -27.62 -17.11 2.16
CA LYS A 26 -26.64 -17.33 3.22
C LYS A 26 -25.37 -16.63 2.75
N ILE A 27 -25.20 -15.37 3.13
CA ILE A 27 -23.90 -14.71 3.08
C ILE A 27 -23.05 -15.52 4.07
N SER A 28 -22.24 -16.45 3.53
CA SER A 28 -21.25 -17.14 4.35
C SER A 28 -20.46 -16.04 5.07
N LYS A 29 -20.31 -16.14 6.39
CA LYS A 29 -19.43 -15.24 7.13
C LYS A 29 -18.10 -15.26 6.41
N ILE A 30 -17.72 -14.14 5.79
CA ILE A 30 -16.42 -13.98 5.16
C ILE A 30 -15.42 -14.18 6.29
N ASP A 31 -14.53 -15.16 6.11
CA ASP A 31 -13.42 -15.37 7.06
C ASP A 31 -12.58 -14.11 7.06
N GLU A 32 -12.70 -13.28 8.07
CA GLU A 32 -12.07 -11.95 8.16
C GLU A 32 -10.54 -12.00 8.06
N LYS A 33 -9.96 -13.20 8.17
CA LYS A 33 -8.51 -13.41 8.13
C LYS A 33 -8.10 -14.49 7.13
N TRP A 34 -8.82 -14.61 6.02
CA TRP A 34 -8.55 -15.61 4.98
C TRP A 34 -7.10 -15.54 4.45
N TRP A 35 -6.45 -14.38 4.49
CA TRP A 35 -5.05 -14.19 4.08
C TRP A 35 -4.03 -14.88 5.02
N GLN A 36 -4.44 -15.38 6.17
CA GLN A 36 -3.58 -16.16 7.06
C GLN A 36 -3.37 -17.59 6.59
N LYS A 37 -4.26 -18.11 5.73
CA LYS A 37 -4.13 -19.46 5.16
C LYS A 37 -3.00 -19.49 4.14
N TYR A 38 -2.21 -20.56 4.18
CA TYR A 38 -1.10 -20.78 3.23
C TYR A 38 -0.77 -22.26 3.12
N SER A 39 0.01 -22.64 2.11
CA SER A 39 0.46 -24.01 1.84
C SER A 39 1.97 -24.09 2.02
N ALA A 40 2.43 -24.55 3.19
CA ALA A 40 3.84 -24.46 3.60
C ALA A 40 4.84 -25.05 2.59
N ASN A 41 4.49 -26.17 1.95
CA ASN A 41 5.35 -26.89 1.02
C ASN A 41 5.04 -26.58 -0.46
N SER A 42 4.19 -25.58 -0.70
CA SER A 42 3.85 -25.21 -2.07
C SER A 42 5.06 -24.65 -2.81
N LYS A 43 5.17 -25.03 -4.08
CA LYS A 43 6.10 -24.46 -5.05
C LYS A 43 5.38 -23.57 -6.07
N GLN A 44 4.10 -23.29 -5.84
CA GLN A 44 3.39 -22.33 -6.67
C GLN A 44 3.93 -20.93 -6.44
N PHE A 45 3.98 -20.16 -7.49
CA PHE A 45 4.39 -18.76 -7.48
C PHE A 45 3.44 -17.92 -8.32
N VAL A 46 3.50 -16.62 -8.14
CA VAL A 46 2.75 -15.66 -8.94
C VAL A 46 3.63 -15.14 -10.07
N ASP A 47 3.09 -15.10 -11.29
CA ASP A 47 3.79 -14.45 -12.40
C ASP A 47 3.76 -12.93 -12.23
N HIS A 48 4.90 -12.37 -11.84
CA HIS A 48 5.11 -10.94 -11.71
C HIS A 48 5.77 -10.28 -12.95
N THR A 49 5.94 -11.02 -14.05
CA THR A 49 6.57 -10.51 -15.28
C THR A 49 5.91 -9.23 -15.82
N PRO A 50 4.56 -9.11 -15.87
CA PRO A 50 3.91 -7.88 -16.34
C PRO A 50 4.24 -6.67 -15.48
N TRP A 51 4.37 -6.86 -14.16
CA TRP A 51 4.80 -5.82 -13.24
C TRP A 51 6.28 -5.47 -13.41
N GLY A 52 7.13 -6.48 -13.55
CA GLY A 52 8.57 -6.32 -13.84
C GLY A 52 8.84 -5.49 -15.09
N TYR A 53 8.09 -5.75 -16.16
CA TYR A 53 8.17 -4.97 -17.38
C TYR A 53 7.88 -3.47 -17.14
N LEU A 54 6.84 -3.15 -16.36
CA LEU A 54 6.50 -1.76 -16.04
C LEU A 54 7.58 -1.07 -15.18
N LEU A 55 8.11 -1.79 -14.19
CA LEU A 55 9.19 -1.29 -13.35
C LEU A 55 10.45 -0.98 -14.17
N GLU A 56 10.85 -1.89 -15.06
CA GLU A 56 12.01 -1.72 -15.92
C GLU A 56 11.85 -0.55 -16.89
N LYS A 57 10.65 -0.40 -17.45
CA LYS A 57 10.36 0.61 -18.48
C LYS A 57 10.21 2.03 -17.93
N TYR A 58 9.63 2.17 -16.72
CA TYR A 58 9.17 3.48 -16.23
C TYR A 58 9.91 3.98 -14.99
N ILE A 59 10.82 3.19 -14.40
CA ILE A 59 11.64 3.69 -13.30
C ILE A 59 12.89 4.36 -13.87
N LEU A 60 13.03 5.63 -13.55
CA LEU A 60 14.23 6.44 -13.78
C LEU A 60 14.98 6.61 -12.48
N ILE A 61 16.30 6.77 -12.53
CA ILE A 61 17.13 7.06 -11.36
C ILE A 61 17.69 8.46 -11.54
N ASP A 62 17.42 9.34 -10.58
CA ASP A 62 17.99 10.68 -10.58
C ASP A 62 19.45 10.70 -10.07
N ALA A 63 20.07 11.88 -10.09
CA ALA A 63 21.45 12.06 -9.65
C ALA A 63 21.66 11.78 -8.15
N ASP A 64 20.60 11.88 -7.36
CA ASP A 64 20.60 11.60 -5.92
C ASP A 64 20.33 10.13 -5.59
N GLY A 65 20.01 9.29 -6.58
CA GLY A 65 19.69 7.87 -6.39
C GLY A 65 18.21 7.61 -6.04
N ASN A 66 17.31 8.61 -6.21
CA ASN A 66 15.88 8.35 -6.08
C ASN A 66 15.35 7.60 -7.29
N HIS A 67 14.47 6.63 -7.05
CA HIS A 67 13.72 5.97 -8.10
C HIS A 67 12.43 6.77 -8.39
N LEU A 68 12.42 7.43 -9.52
CA LEU A 68 11.29 8.20 -10.02
C LEU A 68 10.46 7.32 -10.95
N PHE A 69 9.15 7.33 -10.79
CA PHE A 69 8.28 6.62 -11.71
C PHE A 69 7.74 7.61 -12.75
N ALA A 70 8.03 7.37 -14.03
CA ALA A 70 7.64 8.27 -15.12
C ALA A 70 6.13 8.16 -15.44
N TYR A 71 5.27 8.60 -14.51
CA TYR A 71 3.81 8.48 -14.59
C TYR A 71 3.23 9.09 -15.89
N GLY A 72 3.82 10.21 -16.35
CA GLY A 72 3.39 10.90 -17.56
C GLY A 72 3.60 10.12 -18.85
N ASP A 73 4.58 9.24 -18.85
CA ASP A 73 4.99 8.47 -20.02
C ASP A 73 4.27 7.13 -20.13
N VAL A 74 3.48 6.74 -19.10
CA VAL A 74 2.79 5.45 -19.10
C VAL A 74 1.72 5.43 -20.19
N SER A 75 1.95 4.61 -21.23
CA SER A 75 1.03 4.46 -22.35
C SER A 75 -0.32 3.87 -21.89
N ARG A 76 -1.37 4.11 -22.69
CA ARG A 76 -2.68 3.50 -22.44
C ARG A 76 -2.58 1.97 -22.35
N GLN A 77 -1.84 1.35 -23.27
CA GLN A 77 -1.65 -0.10 -23.28
C GLN A 77 -0.99 -0.61 -21.98
N ASP A 78 -0.03 0.14 -21.44
CA ASP A 78 0.65 -0.26 -20.21
C ASP A 78 -0.19 0.02 -18.96
N ARG A 79 -1.09 1.00 -18.98
CA ARG A 79 -2.13 1.15 -17.94
C ARG A 79 -3.08 -0.05 -17.93
N GLU A 80 -3.53 -0.48 -19.11
CA GLU A 80 -4.37 -1.68 -19.26
C GLU A 80 -3.62 -2.94 -18.80
N ARG A 81 -2.31 -3.07 -19.10
CA ARG A 81 -1.46 -4.16 -18.59
C ARG A 81 -1.37 -4.18 -17.06
N LEU A 82 -1.22 -3.01 -16.45
CA LEU A 82 -1.23 -2.88 -14.98
C LEU A 82 -2.57 -3.31 -14.39
N ASP A 83 -3.67 -2.90 -14.99
CA ASP A 83 -5.02 -3.28 -14.53
C ASP A 83 -5.25 -4.78 -14.64
N VAL A 84 -4.83 -5.43 -15.75
CA VAL A 84 -4.90 -6.89 -15.93
C VAL A 84 -4.04 -7.60 -14.88
N TYR A 85 -2.83 -7.11 -14.63
CA TYR A 85 -1.96 -7.68 -13.59
C TYR A 85 -2.61 -7.61 -12.20
N ILE A 86 -3.14 -6.46 -11.81
CA ILE A 86 -3.84 -6.28 -10.53
C ILE A 86 -5.09 -7.16 -10.45
N HIS A 87 -5.85 -7.30 -11.55
CA HIS A 87 -7.00 -8.19 -11.63
C HIS A 87 -6.59 -9.64 -11.39
N ASN A 88 -5.53 -10.11 -12.05
CA ASN A 88 -5.01 -11.48 -11.87
C ASN A 88 -4.58 -11.73 -10.42
N LEU A 89 -3.94 -10.75 -9.78
CA LEU A 89 -3.64 -10.84 -8.35
C LEU A 89 -4.93 -10.95 -7.51
N SER A 90 -5.96 -10.17 -7.82
CA SER A 90 -7.21 -10.15 -7.04
C SER A 90 -7.98 -11.46 -7.05
N THR A 91 -7.81 -12.27 -8.09
CA THR A 91 -8.46 -13.56 -8.28
C THR A 91 -7.58 -14.75 -7.94
N PHE A 92 -6.30 -14.52 -7.64
CA PHE A 92 -5.34 -15.58 -7.34
C PHE A 92 -5.70 -16.33 -6.04
N PRO A 93 -5.63 -17.68 -6.02
CA PRO A 93 -5.92 -18.48 -4.84
C PRO A 93 -4.75 -18.39 -3.83
N LEU A 94 -4.66 -17.30 -3.08
CA LEU A 94 -3.55 -16.95 -2.22
C LEU A 94 -3.15 -18.03 -1.22
N GLU A 95 -4.12 -18.81 -0.71
CA GLU A 95 -3.91 -19.93 0.22
C GLU A 95 -3.09 -21.07 -0.35
N THR A 96 -2.94 -21.13 -1.67
CA THR A 96 -2.12 -22.14 -2.34
C THR A 96 -0.63 -21.81 -2.33
N LEU A 97 -0.27 -20.57 -2.02
CA LEU A 97 1.12 -20.12 -1.94
C LEU A 97 1.75 -20.47 -0.59
N ASN A 98 3.08 -20.64 -0.59
CA ASN A 98 3.85 -20.62 0.64
C ASN A 98 3.95 -19.20 1.21
N ARG A 99 4.44 -19.07 2.44
CA ARG A 99 4.46 -17.78 3.15
C ARG A 99 5.36 -16.72 2.49
N LYS A 100 6.48 -17.12 1.90
CA LYS A 100 7.40 -16.19 1.23
C LYS A 100 6.80 -15.65 -0.07
N GLU A 101 6.11 -16.51 -0.84
CA GLU A 101 5.38 -16.07 -2.03
C GLU A 101 4.21 -15.16 -1.67
N GLN A 102 3.50 -15.44 -0.56
CA GLN A 102 2.47 -14.51 -0.07
C GLN A 102 3.05 -13.15 0.33
N TYR A 103 4.26 -13.14 0.88
CA TYR A 103 4.94 -11.90 1.23
C TYR A 103 5.24 -11.07 -0.04
N ALA A 104 5.85 -11.70 -1.03
CA ALA A 104 6.11 -11.08 -2.33
C ALA A 104 4.82 -10.58 -3.01
N TYR A 105 3.76 -11.41 -2.99
CA TYR A 105 2.44 -11.05 -3.52
C TYR A 105 1.93 -9.73 -2.92
N TRP A 106 1.90 -9.60 -1.59
CA TRP A 106 1.35 -8.43 -0.92
C TRP A 106 2.19 -7.17 -1.14
N LEU A 107 3.52 -7.28 -1.17
CA LEU A 107 4.43 -6.18 -1.47
C LEU A 107 4.22 -5.67 -2.90
N ASN A 108 4.18 -6.57 -3.88
CA ASN A 108 3.94 -6.20 -5.28
C ASN A 108 2.55 -5.63 -5.49
N LEU A 109 1.52 -6.22 -4.88
CA LEU A 109 0.14 -5.71 -4.98
C LEU A 109 0.04 -4.28 -4.43
N TYR A 110 0.63 -4.01 -3.27
CA TYR A 110 0.64 -2.67 -2.70
C TYR A 110 1.27 -1.65 -3.66
N ASN A 111 2.47 -1.94 -4.16
CA ASN A 111 3.21 -1.04 -5.03
C ASN A 111 2.49 -0.85 -6.39
N ALA A 112 1.92 -1.90 -6.95
CA ALA A 112 1.12 -1.82 -8.19
C ALA A 112 -0.16 -0.98 -7.99
N LEU A 113 -0.86 -1.14 -6.86
CA LEU A 113 -2.02 -0.34 -6.49
C LEU A 113 -1.67 1.13 -6.28
N MET A 114 -0.50 1.41 -5.68
CA MET A 114 -0.01 2.77 -5.50
C MET A 114 0.25 3.44 -6.86
N VAL A 115 0.95 2.77 -7.76
CA VAL A 115 1.18 3.30 -9.12
C VAL A 115 -0.14 3.51 -9.85
N ARG A 116 -1.07 2.56 -9.81
CA ARG A 116 -2.40 2.69 -10.42
C ARG A 116 -3.17 3.89 -9.85
N LEU A 117 -3.12 4.09 -8.53
CA LEU A 117 -3.77 5.21 -7.85
C LEU A 117 -3.23 6.56 -8.35
N VAL A 118 -1.91 6.72 -8.43
CA VAL A 118 -1.31 7.95 -8.97
C VAL A 118 -1.69 8.14 -10.43
N LEU A 119 -1.64 7.08 -11.25
CA LEU A 119 -2.02 7.16 -12.68
C LEU A 119 -3.48 7.54 -12.89
N SER A 120 -4.40 7.20 -11.97
CA SER A 120 -5.82 7.58 -12.07
C SER A 120 -6.07 9.06 -11.77
N GLU A 121 -5.20 9.68 -10.98
CA GLU A 121 -5.30 11.09 -10.54
C GLU A 121 -4.14 11.94 -11.08
N TYR A 122 -3.43 11.43 -12.11
CA TYR A 122 -2.20 12.04 -12.61
C TYR A 122 -2.40 13.48 -13.06
N LEU A 123 -1.39 14.27 -12.77
CA LEU A 123 -1.06 15.69 -12.71
C LEU A 123 -1.10 16.24 -11.27
N VAL A 124 -1.21 15.36 -10.25
CA VAL A 124 -0.99 15.78 -8.85
C VAL A 124 0.50 15.97 -8.60
N LEU A 125 0.85 16.91 -7.74
CA LEU A 125 2.24 17.18 -7.34
C LEU A 125 2.65 16.37 -6.10
N SER A 126 1.69 15.84 -5.38
CA SER A 126 1.89 15.06 -4.16
C SER A 126 0.81 13.98 -4.02
N ILE A 127 1.18 12.82 -3.47
CA ILE A 127 0.21 11.80 -3.07
C ILE A 127 -0.82 12.34 -2.06
N ASN A 128 -0.48 13.35 -1.29
CA ASN A 128 -1.39 14.00 -0.34
C ASN A 128 -2.50 14.82 -1.01
N ASP A 129 -2.33 15.18 -2.29
CA ASP A 129 -3.35 15.90 -3.06
C ASP A 129 -4.47 14.97 -3.53
N ILE A 130 -4.21 13.66 -3.54
CA ILE A 130 -5.20 12.64 -3.91
C ILE A 130 -6.22 12.47 -2.79
N LYS A 131 -7.39 13.07 -2.99
CA LYS A 131 -8.51 13.04 -2.04
C LYS A 131 -9.81 12.70 -2.76
N PHE A 132 -10.62 11.87 -2.14
CA PHE A 132 -11.90 11.42 -2.65
C PHE A 132 -13.06 11.87 -1.75
N GLY A 133 -14.21 12.20 -2.35
CA GLY A 133 -15.37 12.73 -1.64
C GLY A 133 -15.37 14.25 -1.53
N LEU A 134 -16.38 14.79 -0.90
CA LEU A 134 -16.56 16.23 -0.71
C LEU A 134 -16.21 16.63 0.72
N PRO A 135 -15.59 17.80 0.95
CA PRO A 135 -15.38 18.33 2.29
C PRO A 135 -16.71 18.42 3.07
N PRO A 136 -16.72 18.11 4.37
CA PRO A 136 -15.57 17.71 5.21
C PRO A 136 -15.26 16.20 5.19
N PHE A 137 -15.98 15.39 4.39
CA PHE A 137 -15.90 13.92 4.39
C PHE A 137 -14.91 13.36 3.34
N THR A 138 -13.74 13.98 3.21
CA THR A 138 -12.72 13.50 2.26
C THR A 138 -11.93 12.31 2.79
N ILE A 139 -11.62 11.38 1.89
CA ILE A 139 -10.78 10.20 2.15
C ILE A 139 -9.48 10.39 1.35
N ASN A 140 -8.33 10.26 2.01
CA ASN A 140 -7.03 10.29 1.32
C ASN A 140 -6.78 8.99 0.52
N GLY A 141 -5.84 9.06 -0.44
CA GLY A 141 -5.52 7.96 -1.33
C GLY A 141 -5.17 6.65 -0.62
N PHE A 142 -4.47 6.72 0.53
CA PHE A 142 -4.09 5.53 1.30
C PHE A 142 -5.29 4.78 1.91
N ASN A 143 -6.39 5.47 2.19
CA ASN A 143 -7.61 4.89 2.78
C ASN A 143 -8.69 4.59 1.74
N LYS A 144 -8.52 5.06 0.49
CA LYS A 144 -9.44 4.72 -0.61
C LYS A 144 -9.45 3.22 -0.83
N LYS A 145 -10.63 2.63 -0.89
CA LYS A 145 -10.81 1.23 -1.24
C LYS A 145 -10.50 1.05 -2.73
N LEU A 146 -9.47 0.26 -3.04
CA LEU A 146 -8.89 0.15 -4.38
C LEU A 146 -9.08 -1.21 -5.03
N ILE A 147 -9.26 -2.27 -4.23
CA ILE A 147 -9.31 -3.64 -4.77
C ILE A 147 -10.28 -4.49 -3.96
N TYR A 148 -10.96 -5.40 -4.66
CA TYR A 148 -11.83 -6.41 -4.06
C TYR A 148 -11.15 -7.78 -4.15
N ILE A 149 -10.94 -8.43 -3.01
CA ILE A 149 -10.35 -9.77 -2.92
C ILE A 149 -11.17 -10.61 -1.93
N LYS A 150 -11.63 -11.77 -2.36
CA LYS A 150 -12.35 -12.75 -1.51
C LYS A 150 -13.44 -12.14 -0.61
N GLY A 151 -14.25 -11.27 -1.17
CA GLY A 151 -15.39 -10.67 -0.46
C GLY A 151 -15.05 -9.40 0.33
N GLN A 152 -13.80 -8.97 0.36
CA GLN A 152 -13.38 -7.76 1.07
C GLN A 152 -12.82 -6.70 0.12
N VAL A 153 -13.16 -5.44 0.38
CA VAL A 153 -12.57 -4.29 -0.31
C VAL A 153 -11.43 -3.73 0.53
N LEU A 154 -10.24 -3.68 -0.05
CA LEU A 154 -9.01 -3.29 0.63
C LEU A 154 -8.49 -1.95 0.12
N SER A 155 -7.92 -1.17 1.04
CA SER A 155 -7.12 0.02 0.78
C SER A 155 -5.63 -0.29 0.93
N LEU A 156 -4.76 0.65 0.56
CA LEU A 156 -3.32 0.56 0.81
C LEU A 156 -3.02 0.40 2.31
N ASN A 157 -3.70 1.18 3.15
CA ASN A 157 -3.54 1.06 4.60
C ASN A 157 -4.06 -0.28 5.15
N ASP A 158 -5.12 -0.88 4.58
CA ASP A 158 -5.54 -2.22 4.98
C ASP A 158 -4.47 -3.26 4.64
N ILE A 159 -3.88 -3.19 3.44
CA ILE A 159 -2.81 -4.11 3.04
C ILE A 159 -1.59 -3.95 3.95
N ARG A 160 -1.14 -2.71 4.20
CA ARG A 160 0.03 -2.45 5.05
C ARG A 160 -0.22 -2.82 6.50
N LEU A 161 -1.28 -2.25 7.13
CA LEU A 161 -1.44 -2.27 8.58
C LEU A 161 -2.28 -3.42 9.12
N LYS A 162 -3.19 -3.98 8.31
CA LYS A 162 -4.05 -5.09 8.74
C LYS A 162 -3.58 -6.45 8.22
N ILE A 163 -2.77 -6.46 7.14
CA ILE A 163 -2.29 -7.71 6.53
C ILE A 163 -0.78 -7.85 6.70
N LEU A 164 0.03 -7.03 6.03
CA LEU A 164 1.49 -7.19 6.00
C LEU A 164 2.11 -7.12 7.40
N VAL A 165 1.86 -6.04 8.13
CA VAL A 165 2.47 -5.85 9.46
C VAL A 165 2.11 -6.97 10.43
N PRO A 166 0.83 -7.34 10.68
CA PRO A 166 0.52 -8.40 11.63
C PRO A 166 0.83 -9.81 11.14
N LEU A 167 0.90 -10.05 9.83
CA LEU A 167 1.14 -11.37 9.27
C LEU A 167 2.63 -11.75 9.29
N PHE A 168 3.51 -10.79 9.05
CA PHE A 168 4.96 -11.03 8.92
C PHE A 168 5.76 -10.50 10.13
N GLY A 169 5.27 -9.49 10.84
CA GLY A 169 5.98 -8.91 12.01
C GLY A 169 7.35 -8.32 11.68
N ASP A 170 7.59 -7.98 10.43
CA ASP A 170 8.88 -7.59 9.89
C ASP A 170 8.94 -6.07 9.64
N PRO A 171 9.78 -5.31 10.34
CA PRO A 171 9.88 -3.86 10.13
C PRO A 171 10.37 -3.49 8.71
N ARG A 172 11.07 -4.40 8.01
CA ARG A 172 11.55 -4.18 6.64
C ARG A 172 10.42 -3.99 5.62
N ILE A 173 9.17 -4.40 5.96
CA ILE A 173 7.97 -4.11 5.16
C ILE A 173 7.93 -2.65 4.72
N HIS A 174 8.24 -1.74 5.65
CA HIS A 174 8.15 -0.30 5.37
C HIS A 174 9.17 0.19 4.34
N TYR A 175 10.27 -0.53 4.13
CA TYR A 175 11.25 -0.23 3.09
C TYR A 175 10.90 -0.86 1.73
N GLY A 176 10.09 -1.91 1.74
CA GLY A 176 9.60 -2.55 0.51
C GLY A 176 8.38 -1.86 -0.11
N LEU A 177 7.75 -0.91 0.61
CA LEU A 177 6.54 -0.20 0.17
C LEU A 177 6.86 1.25 -0.20
N CYS A 178 6.66 1.61 -1.46
CA CYS A 178 6.79 2.97 -1.96
C CYS A 178 5.47 3.73 -1.78
N ASP A 179 5.51 4.91 -1.17
CA ASP A 179 4.34 5.76 -0.94
C ASP A 179 4.17 6.82 -2.05
N ALA A 180 4.76 6.61 -3.22
CA ALA A 180 4.75 7.54 -4.35
C ALA A 180 5.23 8.96 -3.97
N ALA A 181 6.24 9.04 -3.11
CA ALA A 181 6.81 10.30 -2.65
C ALA A 181 8.34 10.23 -2.65
N ILE A 182 9.02 11.35 -2.93
CA ILE A 182 10.49 11.44 -2.92
C ILE A 182 11.04 10.97 -1.57
N GLY A 183 10.42 11.37 -0.45
CA GLY A 183 10.84 10.98 0.89
C GLY A 183 10.54 9.52 1.27
N SER A 184 9.83 8.76 0.43
CA SER A 184 9.56 7.34 0.69
C SER A 184 10.73 6.45 0.27
N PRO A 185 10.78 5.20 0.77
CA PRO A 185 11.68 4.19 0.20
C PRO A 185 11.51 4.06 -1.31
N ASN A 186 12.60 3.79 -1.99
CA ASN A 186 12.60 3.61 -3.43
C ASN A 186 11.73 2.43 -3.86
N ILE A 187 10.89 2.65 -4.87
CA ILE A 187 10.22 1.54 -5.55
C ILE A 187 11.29 0.61 -6.13
N GLN A 188 11.14 -0.70 -5.91
CA GLN A 188 12.12 -1.66 -6.37
C GLN A 188 12.07 -1.80 -7.89
N ARG A 189 13.24 -1.90 -8.55
CA ARG A 189 13.35 -2.05 -10.01
C ARG A 189 12.93 -3.43 -10.52
N LYS A 190 12.79 -4.40 -9.63
CA LYS A 190 12.33 -5.76 -9.92
C LYS A 190 11.20 -6.11 -8.97
N PRO A 191 10.24 -6.94 -9.40
CA PRO A 191 9.22 -7.49 -8.51
C PRO A 191 9.83 -8.28 -7.37
N PHE A 192 9.21 -8.25 -6.21
CA PHE A 192 9.51 -9.21 -5.16
C PHE A 192 9.11 -10.62 -5.60
N THR A 193 9.89 -11.61 -5.23
CA THR A 193 9.57 -13.05 -5.40
C THR A 193 9.82 -13.78 -4.10
N GLY A 194 9.15 -14.90 -3.84
CA GLY A 194 9.30 -15.63 -2.58
C GLY A 194 10.73 -16.02 -2.28
N ASP A 195 11.49 -16.44 -3.29
CA ASP A 195 12.90 -16.85 -3.13
C ASP A 195 13.82 -15.67 -2.74
N TRP A 196 13.47 -14.46 -3.16
CA TRP A 196 14.34 -13.29 -3.00
C TRP A 196 13.80 -12.23 -2.05
N VAL A 197 12.58 -12.40 -1.51
CA VAL A 197 11.90 -11.37 -0.71
C VAL A 197 12.74 -10.89 0.46
N ASP A 198 13.38 -11.79 1.20
CA ASP A 198 14.23 -11.43 2.34
C ASP A 198 15.42 -10.57 1.90
N ARG A 199 16.14 -11.00 0.86
CA ARG A 199 17.30 -10.25 0.31
C ARG A 199 16.91 -8.91 -0.25
N MET A 200 15.78 -8.84 -0.94
CA MET A 200 15.28 -7.59 -1.52
C MET A 200 14.87 -6.61 -0.43
N LEU A 201 14.26 -7.09 0.65
CA LEU A 201 13.90 -6.24 1.80
C LEU A 201 15.14 -5.76 2.57
N ASP A 202 16.16 -6.59 2.74
CA ASP A 202 17.45 -6.16 3.31
C ASP A 202 18.10 -5.09 2.44
N GLY A 203 18.13 -5.30 1.12
CA GLY A 203 18.64 -4.31 0.17
C GLY A 203 17.86 -2.98 0.23
N ALA A 204 16.53 -3.04 0.30
CA ALA A 204 15.69 -1.86 0.41
C ALA A 204 15.92 -1.10 1.74
N ALA A 205 16.15 -1.83 2.84
CA ALA A 205 16.49 -1.23 4.13
C ALA A 205 17.85 -0.54 4.10
N LEU A 206 18.86 -1.20 3.52
CA LEU A 206 20.21 -0.64 3.33
C LEU A 206 20.17 0.61 2.45
N ASP A 207 19.48 0.54 1.30
CA ASP A 207 19.33 1.66 0.37
C ASP A 207 18.68 2.86 1.07
N PHE A 208 17.55 2.66 1.71
CA PHE A 208 16.79 3.75 2.34
C PHE A 208 17.52 4.37 3.53
N ILE A 209 18.03 3.55 4.46
CA ILE A 209 18.63 4.05 5.70
C ILE A 209 19.94 4.81 5.42
N ASN A 210 20.72 4.40 4.41
CA ASN A 210 21.96 5.07 4.04
C ASN A 210 21.78 6.20 3.02
N HIS A 211 20.56 6.43 2.54
CA HIS A 211 20.20 7.58 1.72
C HIS A 211 19.83 8.79 2.59
N LYS A 212 20.15 10.01 2.14
CA LYS A 212 19.82 11.26 2.87
C LYS A 212 18.34 11.41 3.24
N LYS A 213 17.41 10.80 2.48
CA LYS A 213 15.98 10.80 2.81
C LYS A 213 15.61 9.87 3.97
N GLY A 214 16.41 8.87 4.26
CA GLY A 214 16.24 7.95 5.39
C GLY A 214 16.92 8.46 6.63
N LEU A 215 18.21 8.78 6.50
CA LEU A 215 19.03 9.34 7.56
C LEU A 215 20.06 10.30 6.97
N ASP A 216 20.16 11.50 7.55
CA ASP A 216 21.20 12.46 7.26
C ASP A 216 21.77 13.03 8.57
N ILE A 217 23.03 13.49 8.55
CA ILE A 217 23.72 14.00 9.73
C ILE A 217 24.48 15.27 9.36
N ASN A 218 24.23 16.32 10.09
CA ASN A 218 25.04 17.53 10.08
C ASN A 218 25.69 17.78 11.47
N ASP A 219 26.38 18.89 11.64
CA ASP A 219 27.12 19.21 12.88
C ASP A 219 26.23 19.32 14.14
N LYS A 220 24.93 19.56 13.96
CA LYS A 220 23.98 19.84 15.06
C LYS A 220 22.85 18.84 15.14
N GLU A 221 22.51 18.18 14.03
CA GLU A 221 21.27 17.43 13.88
C GLU A 221 21.50 16.04 13.33
N LEU A 222 20.73 15.09 13.85
CA LEU A 222 20.45 13.81 13.25
C LEU A 222 19.07 13.89 12.59
N ILE A 223 19.05 13.94 11.26
CA ILE A 223 17.83 14.08 10.48
C ILE A 223 17.36 12.68 10.11
N LEU A 224 16.18 12.32 10.58
CA LEU A 224 15.55 11.02 10.31
C LEU A 224 14.30 11.18 9.46
N SER A 225 14.00 10.17 8.65
CA SER A 225 12.72 10.10 7.95
C SER A 225 11.55 10.05 8.95
N ARG A 226 10.46 10.77 8.65
CA ARG A 226 9.19 10.66 9.41
C ARG A 226 8.57 9.26 9.34
N LEU A 227 9.02 8.41 8.44
CA LEU A 227 8.65 7.00 8.40
C LEU A 227 8.91 6.32 9.75
N PHE A 228 10.02 6.65 10.43
CA PHE A 228 10.37 6.10 11.73
C PHE A 228 9.42 6.54 12.85
N VAL A 229 8.86 7.74 12.78
CA VAL A 229 7.84 8.21 13.73
C VAL A 229 6.48 7.60 13.40
N ARG A 230 6.12 7.60 12.11
CA ARG A 230 4.80 7.12 11.66
C ARG A 230 4.57 5.65 12.01
N TYR A 231 5.62 4.85 11.97
CA TYR A 231 5.56 3.41 12.23
C TYR A 231 6.45 3.00 13.41
N GLN A 232 6.63 3.88 14.39
CA GLN A 232 7.58 3.67 15.49
C GLN A 232 7.41 2.32 16.20
N ASN A 233 6.18 1.85 16.40
CA ASN A 233 5.88 0.58 17.08
C ASN A 233 6.38 -0.66 16.31
N GLN A 234 6.68 -0.53 15.00
CA GLN A 234 7.24 -1.59 14.20
C GLN A 234 8.77 -1.57 14.19
N PHE A 235 9.38 -0.41 14.38
CA PHE A 235 10.84 -0.26 14.41
C PHE A 235 11.46 -0.45 15.80
N GLY A 236 10.62 -0.52 16.84
CA GLY A 236 11.04 -0.72 18.21
C GLY A 236 10.08 -0.10 19.21
N SER A 237 10.08 -0.61 20.45
CA SER A 237 9.17 -0.15 21.51
C SER A 237 9.56 1.22 22.10
N ASN A 238 10.77 1.71 21.82
CA ASN A 238 11.30 2.98 22.29
C ASN A 238 12.41 3.50 21.37
N SER A 239 12.86 4.72 21.61
CA SER A 239 13.89 5.38 20.77
C SER A 239 15.22 4.61 20.73
N SER A 240 15.60 3.92 21.78
CA SER A 240 16.84 3.13 21.81
C SER A 240 16.74 1.91 20.89
N SER A 241 15.65 1.16 20.93
CA SER A 241 15.44 0.00 20.06
C SER A 241 15.26 0.43 18.59
N GLN A 242 14.60 1.55 18.34
CA GLN A 242 14.50 2.15 17.00
C GLN A 242 15.88 2.53 16.46
N LEU A 243 16.71 3.19 17.27
CA LEU A 243 18.07 3.53 16.87
C LEU A 243 18.93 2.29 16.63
N SER A 244 18.75 1.23 17.42
CA SER A 244 19.43 -0.06 17.21
C SER A 244 19.03 -0.69 15.88
N HIS A 245 17.76 -0.65 15.51
CA HIS A 245 17.29 -1.11 14.20
C HIS A 245 17.94 -0.30 13.07
N ILE A 246 17.98 1.02 13.17
CA ILE A 246 18.62 1.90 12.17
C ILE A 246 20.12 1.57 12.06
N LYS A 247 20.83 1.48 13.20
CA LYS A 247 22.26 1.18 13.23
C LYS A 247 22.63 -0.16 12.62
N TYR A 248 21.75 -1.15 12.72
CA TYR A 248 21.97 -2.47 12.11
C TYR A 248 22.13 -2.40 10.59
N HIS A 249 21.45 -1.46 9.94
CA HIS A 249 21.50 -1.27 8.48
C HIS A 249 22.44 -0.15 8.03
N LEU A 250 23.08 0.57 8.95
CA LEU A 250 24.00 1.66 8.59
C LEU A 250 25.38 1.14 8.19
N VAL A 251 25.95 1.82 7.19
CA VAL A 251 27.38 1.63 6.87
C VAL A 251 28.27 2.16 8.01
N SER A 252 29.38 1.47 8.26
CA SER A 252 30.24 1.70 9.45
C SER A 252 30.71 3.14 9.62
N GLY A 253 30.98 3.85 8.52
CA GLY A 253 31.45 5.25 8.57
C GLY A 253 30.40 6.24 9.08
N VAL A 254 29.11 5.92 8.96
CA VAL A 254 28.00 6.78 9.42
C VAL A 254 27.68 6.51 10.90
N ILE A 255 27.79 5.27 11.35
CA ILE A 255 27.51 4.88 12.75
C ILE A 255 28.34 5.71 13.74
N ASN A 256 29.62 5.94 13.42
CA ASN A 256 30.54 6.67 14.30
C ASN A 256 30.22 8.18 14.42
N LYS A 257 29.43 8.72 13.49
CA LYS A 257 28.99 10.12 13.52
C LYS A 257 27.76 10.33 14.40
N ILE A 258 26.99 9.26 14.70
CA ILE A 258 25.80 9.35 15.54
C ILE A 258 26.23 9.47 17.00
N ASN A 259 26.09 10.66 17.57
CA ASN A 259 26.30 10.88 18.98
C ASN A 259 25.00 11.38 19.67
N LEU A 260 24.93 11.19 20.98
CA LEU A 260 23.72 11.51 21.78
C LEU A 260 23.51 13.03 21.98
N LYS A 261 24.41 13.88 21.48
CA LYS A 261 24.31 15.35 21.60
C LYS A 261 23.60 15.99 20.40
N LEU A 262 23.38 15.21 19.33
CA LEU A 262 22.68 15.71 18.15
C LEU A 262 21.18 15.87 18.43
N LEU A 263 20.64 16.99 17.98
CA LEU A 263 19.18 17.19 17.97
C LEU A 263 18.56 16.26 16.91
N VAL A 264 17.59 15.45 17.32
CA VAL A 264 16.86 14.58 16.38
C VAL A 264 15.73 15.36 15.72
N VAL A 265 15.80 15.47 14.39
CA VAL A 265 14.79 16.13 13.56
C VAL A 265 14.17 15.13 12.60
N TYR A 266 12.89 15.25 12.31
CA TYR A 266 12.18 14.34 11.42
C TYR A 266 11.69 15.06 10.15
N GLN A 267 12.09 14.56 8.97
CA GLN A 267 11.74 15.14 7.67
C GLN A 267 11.12 14.11 6.74
N PHE A 268 10.32 14.58 5.79
CA PHE A 268 9.76 13.76 4.73
C PHE A 268 9.30 14.64 3.57
N ASP A 269 9.79 14.36 2.38
CA ASP A 269 9.37 15.04 1.16
C ASP A 269 8.18 14.29 0.54
N TRP A 270 7.03 14.97 0.51
CA TRP A 270 5.78 14.44 -0.04
C TRP A 270 5.60 14.70 -1.53
N SER A 271 6.54 15.37 -2.19
CA SER A 271 6.52 15.54 -3.64
C SER A 271 6.46 14.19 -4.34
N LEU A 272 5.73 14.10 -5.44
CA LEU A 272 5.60 12.87 -6.21
C LEU A 272 6.97 12.41 -6.72
N ASN A 273 7.25 11.12 -6.57
CA ASN A 273 8.48 10.49 -7.04
C ASN A 273 8.46 10.17 -8.53
#